data_9adb93247c18e8dd32f824b70ed42ede
#
_entry.id   9adb93247c18e8dd32f824b70ed42ede
#
_cell.length_a   1.000
_cell.length_b   1.000
_cell.length_c   1.000
_cell.angle_alpha   90.00
_cell.angle_beta   90.00
_cell.angle_gamma   90.00
#
_symmetry.space_group_name_H-M   'P 1'
#
loop_
_entity.id
_entity.type
_entity.pdbx_description
1 polymer ?
#
loop_
_entity_poly.entity_id
_entity_poly.type
_entity_poly.pdbx_seq_one_letter_code
_entity_poly.pdbx_strand_id
1 'polypeptide(L)'
;SIMYNGEDLTQFKSEKQWLKVRGKEIAMVLQDPMTSLNPLKTIGAQIMEAIELHQGLHGEQARKEMISILMDVGITEPERRAKQYPHEFSGGMRQRVVIAIAVACRPKILICDEPTTALDVTIQAQILRLIRNLREKYQLTTVYITHDLGVVANVADRIAVMYAGDIIELGLCEEVFYQPKH
;
A
#
# COMPACT_ATOMS: atom_id res chain seq x y z
N SER A 1 3.21 -7.39 -22.28
CA SER A 1 3.00 -5.93 -22.10
C SER A 1 2.25 -5.65 -20.82
N ILE A 2 2.54 -4.52 -20.18
CA ILE A 2 1.81 -4.01 -19.00
C ILE A 2 1.25 -2.64 -19.41
N MET A 3 -0.05 -2.60 -19.68
CA MET A 3 -0.70 -1.39 -20.16
C MET A 3 -1.28 -0.58 -19.01
N TYR A 4 -0.96 0.71 -18.93
CA TYR A 4 -1.55 1.65 -17.98
C TYR A 4 -1.88 2.97 -18.70
N ASN A 5 -3.14 3.40 -18.66
CA ASN A 5 -3.62 4.61 -19.34
C ASN A 5 -3.19 4.74 -20.83
N GLY A 6 -3.15 3.61 -21.53
CA GLY A 6 -2.75 3.56 -22.95
C GLY A 6 -1.23 3.52 -23.21
N GLU A 7 -0.40 3.56 -22.17
CA GLU A 7 1.06 3.43 -22.27
C GLU A 7 1.51 2.02 -21.83
N ASP A 8 2.44 1.42 -22.59
CA ASP A 8 3.06 0.15 -22.19
C ASP A 8 4.25 0.43 -21.27
N LEU A 9 4.08 0.14 -19.97
CA LEU A 9 5.09 0.35 -18.96
C LEU A 9 6.38 -0.47 -19.20
N THR A 10 6.30 -1.59 -19.93
CA THR A 10 7.48 -2.41 -20.24
C THR A 10 8.45 -1.70 -21.20
N GLN A 11 7.99 -0.65 -21.87
CA GLN A 11 8.80 0.17 -22.77
C GLN A 11 9.51 1.35 -22.07
N PHE A 12 9.26 1.56 -20.79
CA PHE A 12 9.88 2.65 -20.04
C PHE A 12 11.39 2.37 -19.84
N LYS A 13 12.22 3.29 -20.30
CA LYS A 13 13.69 3.17 -20.28
C LYS A 13 14.37 4.16 -19.35
N SER A 14 13.67 5.23 -18.94
CA SER A 14 14.24 6.30 -18.12
C SER A 14 13.58 6.39 -16.75
N GLU A 15 14.34 6.78 -15.73
CA GLU A 15 13.85 7.06 -14.39
C GLU A 15 12.74 8.14 -14.42
N LYS A 16 12.88 9.14 -15.27
CA LYS A 16 11.87 10.20 -15.44
C LYS A 16 10.50 9.65 -15.90
N GLN A 17 10.48 8.60 -16.72
CA GLN A 17 9.23 7.94 -17.10
C GLN A 17 8.63 7.17 -15.90
N TRP A 18 9.47 6.43 -15.17
CA TRP A 18 9.04 5.69 -13.99
C TRP A 18 8.53 6.59 -12.86
N LEU A 19 9.14 7.76 -12.62
CA LEU A 19 8.69 8.73 -11.62
C LEU A 19 7.27 9.28 -11.87
N LYS A 20 6.77 9.20 -13.10
CA LYS A 20 5.38 9.58 -13.41
C LYS A 20 4.37 8.55 -12.89
N VAL A 21 4.79 7.31 -12.70
CA VAL A 21 3.92 6.18 -12.35
C VAL A 21 4.19 5.68 -10.93
N ARG A 22 5.46 5.39 -10.60
CA ARG A 22 5.85 4.86 -9.28
C ARG A 22 5.56 5.86 -8.18
N GLY A 23 4.86 5.42 -7.16
CA GLY A 23 4.45 6.23 -6.01
C GLY A 23 3.31 7.19 -6.33
N LYS A 24 3.28 7.78 -7.52
CA LYS A 24 2.30 8.82 -7.91
C LYS A 24 0.97 8.24 -8.41
N GLU A 25 1.02 7.27 -9.32
CA GLU A 25 -0.16 6.63 -9.90
C GLU A 25 -0.37 5.23 -9.34
N ILE A 26 0.73 4.50 -9.16
CA ILE A 26 0.76 3.14 -8.65
C ILE A 26 1.72 3.10 -7.46
N ALA A 27 1.23 2.75 -6.29
CA ALA A 27 2.04 2.53 -5.09
C ALA A 27 1.96 1.07 -4.66
N MET A 28 2.93 0.64 -3.87
CA MET A 28 3.03 -0.74 -3.42
C MET A 28 3.34 -0.81 -1.92
N VAL A 29 2.64 -1.70 -1.23
CA VAL A 29 2.94 -2.14 0.13
C VAL A 29 3.56 -3.52 0.03
N LEU A 30 4.84 -3.62 0.39
CA LEU A 30 5.61 -4.87 0.33
C LEU A 30 5.38 -5.73 1.58
N GLN A 31 5.70 -7.01 1.46
CA GLN A 31 5.50 -8.04 2.47
C GLN A 31 6.18 -7.74 3.80
N ASP A 32 7.42 -7.22 3.79
CA ASP A 32 8.18 -6.96 5.00
C ASP A 32 8.35 -5.46 5.27
N PRO A 33 7.71 -4.92 6.33
CA PRO A 33 7.86 -3.53 6.71
C PRO A 33 9.27 -3.18 7.21
N MET A 34 10.06 -4.17 7.64
CA MET A 34 11.44 -3.94 8.14
C MET A 34 12.40 -3.56 7.02
N THR A 35 12.24 -4.17 5.85
CA THR A 35 13.06 -3.88 4.67
C THR A 35 12.58 -2.65 3.91
N SER A 36 11.31 -2.25 4.13
CA SER A 36 10.69 -1.11 3.45
C SER A 36 11.01 0.25 4.08
N LEU A 37 11.38 0.28 5.38
CA LEU A 37 11.68 1.51 6.11
C LEU A 37 13.19 1.71 6.27
N ASN A 38 13.67 2.93 6.00
CA ASN A 38 15.05 3.30 6.27
C ASN A 38 15.26 3.46 7.79
N PRO A 39 16.07 2.62 8.45
CA PRO A 39 16.26 2.67 9.91
C PRO A 39 16.96 3.93 10.41
N LEU A 40 17.65 4.65 9.54
CA LEU A 40 18.42 5.87 9.85
C LEU A 40 17.64 7.17 9.65
N LYS A 41 16.42 7.09 9.11
CA LYS A 41 15.52 8.24 8.92
C LYS A 41 14.34 8.15 9.87
N THR A 42 13.88 9.29 10.37
CA THR A 42 12.64 9.35 11.16
C THR A 42 11.42 9.02 10.28
N ILE A 43 10.34 8.58 10.90
CA ILE A 43 9.08 8.25 10.21
C ILE A 43 8.56 9.45 9.42
N GLY A 44 8.52 10.63 10.04
CA GLY A 44 8.05 11.85 9.38
C GLY A 44 8.89 12.23 8.17
N ALA A 45 10.23 12.09 8.26
CA ALA A 45 11.12 12.39 7.14
C ALA A 45 10.85 11.50 5.92
N GLN A 46 10.58 10.21 6.14
CA GLN A 46 10.29 9.27 5.05
C GLN A 46 8.94 9.55 4.38
N ILE A 47 7.92 9.91 5.15
CA ILE A 47 6.60 10.28 4.59
C ILE A 47 6.69 11.63 3.86
N MET A 48 7.40 12.62 4.43
CA MET A 48 7.58 13.93 3.80
C MET A 48 8.34 13.82 2.48
N GLU A 49 9.37 12.98 2.40
CA GLU A 49 10.11 12.73 1.16
C GLU A 49 9.18 12.28 0.02
N ALA A 50 8.23 11.37 0.30
CA ALA A 50 7.24 10.93 -0.68
C ALA A 50 6.28 12.07 -1.09
N ILE A 51 5.82 12.86 -0.12
CA ILE A 51 4.94 14.01 -0.36
C ILE A 51 5.63 15.07 -1.22
N GLU A 52 6.86 15.45 -0.86
CA GLU A 52 7.65 16.46 -1.57
C GLU A 52 7.95 16.04 -3.01
N LEU A 53 8.33 14.76 -3.19
CA LEU A 53 8.67 14.22 -4.52
C LEU A 53 7.48 14.18 -5.47
N HIS A 54 6.30 13.77 -4.99
CA HIS A 54 5.16 13.44 -5.86
C HIS A 54 4.03 14.47 -5.82
N GLN A 55 3.85 15.18 -4.71
CA GLN A 55 2.83 16.23 -4.60
C GLN A 55 3.40 17.65 -4.80
N GLY A 56 4.72 17.81 -4.70
CA GLY A 56 5.37 19.12 -4.77
C GLY A 56 5.06 20.04 -3.58
N LEU A 57 4.57 19.48 -2.48
CA LEU A 57 4.35 20.21 -1.23
C LEU A 57 5.66 20.26 -0.45
N HIS A 58 5.94 21.41 0.17
CA HIS A 58 7.17 21.60 0.95
C HIS A 58 6.90 22.25 2.30
N GLY A 59 7.88 22.15 3.23
CA GLY A 59 7.86 22.84 4.51
C GLY A 59 6.61 22.52 5.34
N GLU A 60 5.91 23.56 5.79
CA GLU A 60 4.76 23.40 6.68
C GLU A 60 3.55 22.72 5.99
N GLN A 61 3.40 22.87 4.67
CA GLN A 61 2.32 22.19 3.93
C GLN A 61 2.55 20.68 3.88
N ALA A 62 3.78 20.25 3.55
CA ALA A 62 4.16 18.83 3.59
C ALA A 62 4.03 18.26 5.00
N ARG A 63 4.41 19.04 6.03
CA ARG A 63 4.27 18.65 7.42
C ARG A 63 2.80 18.42 7.83
N LYS A 64 1.89 19.31 7.47
CA LYS A 64 0.45 19.16 7.76
C LYS A 64 -0.12 17.92 7.08
N GLU A 65 0.22 17.71 5.82
CA GLU A 65 -0.20 16.53 5.06
C GLU A 65 0.33 15.24 5.71
N MET A 66 1.61 15.21 6.09
CA MET A 66 2.22 14.06 6.78
C MET A 66 1.49 13.74 8.10
N ILE A 67 1.17 14.75 8.91
CA ILE A 67 0.40 14.56 10.15
C ILE A 67 -0.99 13.99 9.84
N SER A 68 -1.68 14.53 8.84
CA SER A 68 -3.00 14.05 8.42
C SER A 68 -2.95 12.57 8.03
N ILE A 69 -1.95 12.17 7.24
CA ILE A 69 -1.78 10.78 6.81
C ILE A 69 -1.47 9.86 7.99
N LEU A 70 -0.63 10.28 8.93
CA LEU A 70 -0.36 9.50 10.14
C LEU A 70 -1.62 9.27 10.97
N MET A 71 -2.51 10.26 11.07
CA MET A 71 -3.82 10.11 11.70
C MET A 71 -4.70 9.13 10.94
N ASP A 72 -4.73 9.21 9.62
CA ASP A 72 -5.52 8.33 8.76
C ASP A 72 -5.12 6.86 8.88
N VAL A 73 -3.84 6.58 9.06
CA VAL A 73 -3.38 5.21 9.33
C VAL A 73 -3.49 4.79 10.80
N GLY A 74 -4.06 5.64 11.65
CA GLY A 74 -4.32 5.35 13.05
C GLY A 74 -3.08 5.39 13.95
N ILE A 75 -2.09 6.22 13.62
CA ILE A 75 -0.97 6.54 14.51
C ILE A 75 -1.40 7.64 15.48
N THR A 76 -1.44 7.32 16.76
CA THR A 76 -1.73 8.27 17.85
C THR A 76 -0.53 9.18 18.10
N GLU A 77 -0.76 10.41 18.57
CA GLU A 77 0.30 11.41 18.83
C GLU A 77 1.21 11.64 17.60
N PRO A 78 0.66 11.95 16.40
CA PRO A 78 1.41 11.90 15.14
C PRO A 78 2.59 12.88 15.12
N GLU A 79 2.50 14.06 15.76
CA GLU A 79 3.60 15.04 15.85
C GLU A 79 4.82 14.50 16.63
N ARG A 80 4.56 13.74 17.67
CA ARG A 80 5.61 13.08 18.47
C ARG A 80 6.18 11.89 17.71
N ARG A 81 5.28 11.02 17.19
CA ARG A 81 5.64 9.81 16.47
C ARG A 81 6.42 10.08 15.17
N ALA A 82 6.11 11.15 14.47
CA ALA A 82 6.85 11.57 13.28
C ALA A 82 8.36 11.77 13.51
N LYS A 83 8.76 12.12 14.74
CA LYS A 83 10.17 12.34 15.11
C LYS A 83 10.91 11.06 15.51
N GLN A 84 10.19 9.95 15.66
CA GLN A 84 10.72 8.65 16.05
C GLN A 84 11.27 7.87 14.84
N TYR A 85 12.10 6.89 15.13
CA TYR A 85 12.70 5.99 14.14
C TYR A 85 11.93 4.67 14.05
N PRO A 86 12.07 3.91 12.95
CA PRO A 86 11.34 2.64 12.76
C PRO A 86 11.51 1.63 13.90
N HIS A 87 12.68 1.55 14.52
CA HIS A 87 12.95 0.62 15.62
C HIS A 87 12.15 0.91 16.91
N GLU A 88 11.61 2.12 17.05
CA GLU A 88 10.76 2.51 18.19
C GLU A 88 9.28 2.12 18.00
N PHE A 89 8.93 1.49 16.87
CA PHE A 89 7.58 1.10 16.51
C PHE A 89 7.39 -0.41 16.60
N SER A 90 6.20 -0.87 17.02
CA SER A 90 5.81 -2.28 16.90
C SER A 90 5.64 -2.71 15.44
N GLY A 91 5.60 -4.02 15.15
CA GLY A 91 5.39 -4.53 13.80
C GLY A 91 4.15 -3.95 13.11
N GLY A 92 3.01 -3.97 13.80
CA GLY A 92 1.76 -3.40 13.28
C GLY A 92 1.82 -1.88 13.06
N MET A 93 2.56 -1.14 13.92
CA MET A 93 2.77 0.30 13.70
C MET A 93 3.69 0.56 12.49
N ARG A 94 4.74 -0.23 12.30
CA ARG A 94 5.61 -0.12 11.11
C ARG A 94 4.83 -0.40 9.83
N GLN A 95 3.96 -1.41 9.83
CA GLN A 95 3.10 -1.69 8.70
C GLN A 95 2.16 -0.51 8.38
N ARG A 96 1.58 0.13 9.39
CA ARG A 96 0.79 1.36 9.21
C ARG A 96 1.59 2.50 8.59
N VAL A 97 2.86 2.64 8.97
CA VAL A 97 3.77 3.64 8.39
C VAL A 97 4.10 3.32 6.93
N VAL A 98 4.38 2.06 6.58
CA VAL A 98 4.60 1.65 5.18
C VAL A 98 3.37 1.95 4.33
N ILE A 99 2.17 1.65 4.86
CA ILE A 99 0.92 2.04 4.21
C ILE A 99 0.80 3.56 4.08
N ALA A 100 1.16 4.32 5.12
CA ALA A 100 1.16 5.79 5.09
C ALA A 100 2.03 6.34 3.96
N ILE A 101 3.25 5.83 3.80
CA ILE A 101 4.16 6.22 2.71
C ILE A 101 3.54 5.87 1.35
N ALA A 102 2.96 4.68 1.20
CA ALA A 102 2.35 4.24 -0.04
C ALA A 102 1.16 5.12 -0.46
N VAL A 103 0.32 5.55 0.49
CA VAL A 103 -0.84 6.41 0.19
C VAL A 103 -0.54 7.90 0.22
N ALA A 104 0.66 8.30 0.68
CA ALA A 104 1.06 9.71 0.81
C ALA A 104 0.95 10.49 -0.50
N CYS A 105 1.09 9.82 -1.64
CA CYS A 105 1.00 10.45 -2.96
C CYS A 105 -0.40 10.36 -3.58
N ARG A 106 -1.36 9.80 -2.86
CA ARG A 106 -2.75 9.57 -3.31
C ARG A 106 -2.78 8.82 -4.65
N PRO A 107 -2.15 7.63 -4.73
CA PRO A 107 -2.09 6.85 -5.96
C PRO A 107 -3.49 6.43 -6.41
N LYS A 108 -3.64 6.06 -7.68
CA LYS A 108 -4.89 5.46 -8.19
C LYS A 108 -4.96 3.97 -7.90
N ILE A 109 -3.80 3.30 -7.91
CA ILE A 109 -3.69 1.87 -7.67
C ILE A 109 -2.75 1.65 -6.48
N LEU A 110 -3.21 0.87 -5.51
CA LEU A 110 -2.42 0.38 -4.39
C LEU A 110 -2.27 -1.14 -4.51
N ILE A 111 -1.04 -1.61 -4.74
CA ILE A 111 -0.71 -3.03 -4.74
C ILE A 111 -0.29 -3.41 -3.32
N CYS A 112 -0.95 -4.41 -2.75
CA CYS A 112 -0.67 -4.96 -1.43
C CYS A 112 -0.12 -6.37 -1.59
N ASP A 113 1.20 -6.52 -1.47
CA ASP A 113 1.89 -7.80 -1.60
C ASP A 113 2.06 -8.39 -0.20
N GLU A 114 1.23 -9.37 0.12
CA GLU A 114 1.15 -10.04 1.43
C GLU A 114 1.20 -9.05 2.63
N PRO A 115 0.34 -8.03 2.68
CA PRO A 115 0.50 -6.89 3.59
C PRO A 115 0.35 -7.24 5.08
N THR A 116 0.02 -8.49 5.40
CA THR A 116 -0.29 -8.95 6.77
C THR A 116 0.48 -10.20 7.20
N THR A 117 1.37 -10.74 6.37
CA THR A 117 1.99 -12.06 6.57
C THR A 117 2.80 -12.20 7.87
N ALA A 118 3.44 -11.14 8.35
CA ALA A 118 4.25 -11.18 9.58
C ALA A 118 3.51 -10.67 10.83
N LEU A 119 2.17 -10.59 10.79
CA LEU A 119 1.37 -9.99 11.84
C LEU A 119 0.47 -11.04 12.52
N ASP A 120 0.17 -10.84 13.81
CA ASP A 120 -0.84 -11.63 14.49
C ASP A 120 -2.25 -11.38 13.93
N VAL A 121 -3.16 -12.33 14.11
CA VAL A 121 -4.51 -12.33 13.52
C VAL A 121 -5.29 -11.04 13.85
N THR A 122 -5.13 -10.51 15.06
CA THR A 122 -5.84 -9.30 15.49
C THR A 122 -5.33 -8.08 14.74
N ILE A 123 -4.02 -7.93 14.63
CA ILE A 123 -3.40 -6.81 13.88
C ILE A 123 -3.66 -6.98 12.38
N GLN A 124 -3.64 -8.20 11.86
CA GLN A 124 -4.00 -8.50 10.47
C GLN A 124 -5.39 -7.94 10.13
N ALA A 125 -6.41 -8.26 10.93
CA ALA A 125 -7.76 -7.75 10.73
C ALA A 125 -7.84 -6.20 10.78
N GLN A 126 -7.05 -5.58 11.67
CA GLN A 126 -6.96 -4.12 11.74
C GLN A 126 -6.33 -3.50 10.50
N ILE A 127 -5.26 -4.11 9.95
CA ILE A 127 -4.60 -3.63 8.72
C ILE A 127 -5.53 -3.75 7.51
N LEU A 128 -6.23 -4.86 7.37
CA LEU A 128 -7.20 -5.03 6.27
C LEU A 128 -8.33 -4.01 6.33
N ARG A 129 -8.87 -3.75 7.53
CA ARG A 129 -9.87 -2.70 7.75
C ARG A 129 -9.31 -1.31 7.42
N LEU A 130 -8.06 -1.03 7.83
CA LEU A 130 -7.38 0.22 7.51
C LEU A 130 -7.29 0.43 5.99
N ILE A 131 -6.80 -0.56 5.24
CA ILE A 131 -6.66 -0.44 3.78
C ILE A 131 -8.03 -0.22 3.13
N ARG A 132 -9.09 -0.90 3.61
CA ARG A 132 -10.46 -0.67 3.14
C ARG A 132 -10.89 0.79 3.35
N ASN A 133 -10.70 1.34 4.53
CA ASN A 133 -11.07 2.72 4.85
C ASN A 133 -10.29 3.73 3.99
N LEU A 134 -8.99 3.46 3.76
CA LEU A 134 -8.15 4.29 2.88
C LEU A 134 -8.58 4.18 1.41
N ARG A 135 -8.97 2.98 0.94
CA ARG A 135 -9.54 2.77 -0.39
C ARG A 135 -10.75 3.67 -0.61
N GLU A 136 -11.69 3.68 0.35
CA GLU A 136 -12.89 4.52 0.27
C GLU A 136 -12.55 6.01 0.35
N LYS A 137 -11.72 6.40 1.31
CA LYS A 137 -11.33 7.81 1.53
C LYS A 137 -10.61 8.41 0.33
N TYR A 138 -9.66 7.67 -0.24
CA TYR A 138 -8.79 8.15 -1.33
C TYR A 138 -9.21 7.67 -2.72
N GLN A 139 -10.33 6.93 -2.82
CA GLN A 139 -10.87 6.39 -4.07
C GLN A 139 -9.84 5.52 -4.82
N LEU A 140 -9.16 4.63 -4.08
CA LEU A 140 -8.12 3.76 -4.62
C LEU A 140 -8.72 2.51 -5.27
N THR A 141 -8.08 2.03 -6.33
CA THR A 141 -8.18 0.63 -6.75
C THR A 141 -7.13 -0.18 -5.99
N THR A 142 -7.51 -1.25 -5.32
CA THR A 142 -6.58 -2.11 -4.58
C THR A 142 -6.37 -3.44 -5.30
N VAL A 143 -5.12 -3.88 -5.38
CA VAL A 143 -4.73 -5.21 -5.86
C VAL A 143 -4.07 -5.94 -4.70
N TYR A 144 -4.67 -7.04 -4.25
CA TYR A 144 -4.08 -7.88 -3.20
C TYR A 144 -3.39 -9.09 -3.82
N ILE A 145 -2.16 -9.34 -3.41
CA ILE A 145 -1.44 -10.58 -3.68
C ILE A 145 -1.37 -11.31 -2.34
N THR A 146 -1.99 -12.48 -2.24
CA THR A 146 -2.05 -13.25 -0.98
C THR A 146 -2.37 -14.71 -1.26
N HIS A 147 -1.91 -15.58 -0.38
CA HIS A 147 -2.27 -16.99 -0.35
C HIS A 147 -3.37 -17.30 0.69
N ASP A 148 -3.82 -16.30 1.45
CA ASP A 148 -4.85 -16.46 2.49
C ASP A 148 -6.25 -16.26 1.89
N LEU A 149 -6.98 -17.34 1.72
CA LEU A 149 -8.35 -17.33 1.20
C LEU A 149 -9.31 -16.55 2.11
N GLY A 150 -9.07 -16.53 3.42
CA GLY A 150 -9.86 -15.75 4.37
C GLY A 150 -9.71 -14.24 4.14
N VAL A 151 -8.50 -13.79 3.81
CA VAL A 151 -8.24 -12.41 3.41
C VAL A 151 -8.99 -12.11 2.10
N VAL A 152 -8.81 -12.96 1.09
CA VAL A 152 -9.46 -12.77 -0.23
C VAL A 152 -10.97 -12.64 -0.11
N ALA A 153 -11.63 -13.55 0.63
CA ALA A 153 -13.07 -13.54 0.83
C ALA A 153 -13.61 -12.24 1.48
N ASN A 154 -12.76 -11.55 2.26
CA ASN A 154 -13.15 -10.33 2.98
C ASN A 154 -12.89 -9.02 2.21
N VAL A 155 -11.98 -9.04 1.22
CA VAL A 155 -11.51 -7.78 0.59
C VAL A 155 -11.70 -7.73 -0.91
N ALA A 156 -11.85 -8.88 -1.59
CA ALA A 156 -11.84 -8.96 -3.05
C ALA A 156 -13.25 -8.84 -3.66
N ASP A 157 -13.38 -7.99 -4.66
CA ASP A 157 -14.56 -7.97 -5.55
C ASP A 157 -14.38 -9.02 -6.67
N ARG A 158 -13.14 -9.19 -7.17
CA ARG A 158 -12.75 -10.16 -8.21
C ARG A 158 -11.48 -10.89 -7.82
N ILE A 159 -11.34 -12.12 -8.28
CA ILE A 159 -10.19 -12.99 -7.98
C ILE A 159 -9.57 -13.48 -9.28
N ALA A 160 -8.25 -13.47 -9.33
CA ALA A 160 -7.44 -14.20 -10.29
C ALA A 160 -6.67 -15.30 -9.53
N VAL A 161 -6.98 -16.55 -9.82
CA VAL A 161 -6.26 -17.71 -9.25
C VAL A 161 -5.05 -18.00 -10.12
N MET A 162 -3.87 -18.02 -9.49
CA MET A 162 -2.60 -18.27 -10.18
C MET A 162 -2.02 -19.64 -9.77
N TYR A 163 -1.54 -20.37 -10.73
CA TYR A 163 -0.79 -21.63 -10.52
C TYR A 163 0.36 -21.70 -11.51
N ALA A 164 1.54 -22.05 -11.03
CA ALA A 164 2.77 -22.20 -11.82
C ALA A 164 3.08 -21.01 -12.78
N GLY A 165 2.67 -19.79 -12.40
CA GLY A 165 2.90 -18.57 -13.20
C GLY A 165 1.77 -18.20 -14.15
N ASP A 166 0.77 -19.05 -14.32
CA ASP A 166 -0.38 -18.83 -15.19
C ASP A 166 -1.64 -18.49 -14.38
N ILE A 167 -2.51 -17.65 -14.96
CA ILE A 167 -3.86 -17.41 -14.42
C ILE A 167 -4.75 -18.54 -14.91
N ILE A 168 -5.17 -19.40 -13.99
CA ILE A 168 -6.00 -20.59 -14.29
C ILE A 168 -7.49 -20.32 -14.15
N GLU A 169 -7.88 -19.32 -13.35
CA GLU A 169 -9.26 -18.89 -13.21
C GLU A 169 -9.35 -17.39 -12.91
N LEU A 170 -10.35 -16.72 -13.46
CA LEU A 170 -10.66 -15.30 -13.22
C LEU A 170 -12.17 -15.12 -13.15
N GLY A 171 -12.67 -14.54 -12.06
CA GLY A 171 -14.10 -14.32 -11.86
C GLY A 171 -14.43 -13.37 -10.72
N LEU A 172 -15.72 -13.22 -10.45
CA LEU A 172 -16.19 -12.57 -9.24
C LEU A 172 -15.83 -13.42 -8.02
N CYS A 173 -15.64 -12.78 -6.88
CA CYS A 173 -15.26 -13.46 -5.63
C CYS A 173 -16.24 -14.60 -5.32
N GLU A 174 -17.55 -14.35 -5.36
CA GLU A 174 -18.57 -15.37 -5.11
C GLU A 174 -18.56 -16.52 -6.12
N GLU A 175 -18.33 -16.22 -7.40
CA GLU A 175 -18.27 -17.26 -8.45
C GLU A 175 -17.10 -18.21 -8.21
N VAL A 176 -15.90 -17.67 -7.96
CA VAL A 176 -14.69 -18.46 -7.75
C VAL A 176 -14.77 -19.30 -6.46
N PHE A 177 -15.40 -18.77 -5.39
CA PHE A 177 -15.53 -19.51 -4.14
C PHE A 177 -16.59 -20.59 -4.14
N TYR A 178 -17.75 -20.34 -4.79
CA TYR A 178 -18.91 -21.25 -4.71
C TYR A 178 -19.15 -22.08 -5.97
N GLN A 179 -18.58 -21.69 -7.09
CA GLN A 179 -18.69 -22.37 -8.38
C GLN A 179 -17.35 -22.40 -9.12
N PRO A 180 -16.28 -22.93 -8.50
CA PRO A 180 -14.97 -22.98 -9.12
C PRO A 180 -14.99 -23.79 -10.40
N LYS A 181 -14.25 -23.32 -11.41
CA LYS A 181 -14.11 -24.01 -12.71
C LYS A 181 -12.80 -24.80 -12.81
N HIS A 182 -11.91 -24.58 -11.87
CA HIS A 182 -10.60 -25.25 -11.83
C HIS A 182 -10.33 -25.88 -10.45
#